data_4abafa69fa855c4ac5f8e65d3e6e5a2a
#
_entry.id   4abafa69fa855c4ac5f8e65d3e6e5a2a
#
_cell.length_a   1.000
_cell.length_b   1.000
_cell.length_c   1.000
_cell.angle_alpha   90.00
_cell.angle_beta   90.00
_cell.angle_gamma   90.00
#
_symmetry.space_group_name_H-M   'P 1'
#
loop_
_entity.id
_entity.type
_entity.pdbx_description
1 polymer ?
#
loop_
_entity_poly.entity_id
_entity_poly.type
_entity_poly.pdbx_seq_one_letter_code
_entity_poly.pdbx_strand_id
1 'polypeptide(L)'
;MTDWKKRWRPPVDKALNYLSLARKAGKLELGEEPVGSAARAQHARLVVVAKDASDHTWRRAKSFVAGTAQECVRLPHSKDQLGAAVGRQEVAILALTDPAMALAFLKALPQPEQYADAMAALDKRSQRIAQRRREEKAHQRNKKMGKK
;
A
#
# COMPACT_ATOMS: atom_id res chain seq x y z
N MET A 1 -21.84 -26.30 23.68
CA MET A 1 -22.14 -26.24 22.62
C MET A 1 -21.98 -25.10 21.87
N THR A 2 -21.96 -24.03 22.34
CA THR A 2 -21.69 -22.85 21.60
C THR A 2 -20.24 -22.57 21.38
N ASP A 3 -19.39 -23.46 21.85
CA ASP A 3 -17.93 -23.26 21.73
C ASP A 3 -17.45 -23.14 20.30
N TRP A 4 -18.13 -23.82 19.38
CA TRP A 4 -17.74 -23.73 17.99
C TRP A 4 -17.92 -22.30 17.44
N LYS A 5 -18.93 -21.57 17.90
CA LYS A 5 -19.10 -20.18 17.49
C LYS A 5 -18.00 -19.29 18.03
N LYS A 6 -17.53 -19.55 19.22
CA LYS A 6 -16.43 -18.80 19.79
C LYS A 6 -15.12 -19.08 19.08
N ARG A 7 -14.97 -20.30 18.58
CA ARG A 7 -13.77 -20.71 17.87
C ARG A 7 -13.79 -20.31 16.41
N TRP A 8 -15.01 -20.14 15.86
CA TRP A 8 -15.12 -19.77 14.47
C TRP A 8 -14.57 -18.35 14.28
N ARG A 9 -13.68 -18.22 13.33
CA ARG A 9 -13.16 -16.94 12.93
C ARG A 9 -13.45 -16.74 11.46
N PRO A 10 -13.86 -15.53 11.05
CA PRO A 10 -14.04 -15.28 9.63
C PRO A 10 -12.74 -15.55 8.89
N PRO A 11 -12.81 -15.91 7.62
CA PRO A 11 -11.60 -16.08 6.83
C PRO A 11 -10.71 -14.85 6.97
N VAL A 12 -9.41 -15.09 7.09
CA VAL A 12 -8.45 -14.00 7.24
C VAL A 12 -8.51 -13.12 6.01
N ASP A 13 -8.68 -11.81 6.21
CA ASP A 13 -8.61 -10.86 5.12
C ASP A 13 -7.15 -10.60 4.80
N LYS A 14 -6.67 -11.19 3.72
CA LYS A 14 -5.26 -11.11 3.35
C LYS A 14 -4.83 -9.68 3.07
N ALA A 15 -5.71 -8.88 2.47
CA ALA A 15 -5.38 -7.49 2.19
C ALA A 15 -5.14 -6.72 3.49
N LEU A 16 -6.01 -6.90 4.47
CA LEU A 16 -5.83 -6.24 5.77
C LEU A 16 -4.56 -6.72 6.48
N ASN A 17 -4.21 -7.98 6.32
CA ASN A 17 -2.95 -8.50 6.87
C ASN A 17 -1.75 -7.80 6.27
N TYR A 18 -1.77 -7.53 4.97
CA TYR A 18 -0.68 -6.78 4.35
C TYR A 18 -0.55 -5.38 4.92
N LEU A 19 -1.67 -4.73 5.25
CA LEU A 19 -1.62 -3.41 5.89
C LEU A 19 -0.96 -3.48 7.27
N SER A 20 -1.30 -4.51 8.03
CA SER A 20 -0.69 -4.73 9.34
C SER A 20 0.82 -4.94 9.22
N LEU A 21 1.23 -5.76 8.26
CA LEU A 21 2.65 -6.01 8.00
C LEU A 21 3.37 -4.74 7.53
N ALA A 22 2.71 -3.98 6.66
CA ALA A 22 3.28 -2.74 6.14
C ALA A 22 3.54 -1.74 7.26
N ARG A 23 2.61 -1.66 8.21
CA ARG A 23 2.80 -0.77 9.35
C ARG A 23 4.01 -1.19 10.19
N LYS A 24 4.11 -2.47 10.48
CA LYS A 24 5.25 -3.00 11.25
C LYS A 24 6.57 -2.77 10.54
N ALA A 25 6.56 -2.82 9.22
CA ALA A 25 7.76 -2.63 8.42
C ALA A 25 8.10 -1.16 8.16
N GLY A 26 7.28 -0.22 8.64
CA GLY A 26 7.50 1.19 8.38
C GLY A 26 7.22 1.61 6.94
N LYS A 27 6.36 0.86 6.25
CA LYS A 27 6.02 1.09 4.84
C LYS A 27 4.61 1.66 4.66
N LEU A 28 4.08 2.31 5.69
CA LEU A 28 2.71 2.77 5.70
C LEU A 28 2.62 4.17 6.32
N GLU A 29 1.87 5.06 5.67
CA GLU A 29 1.53 6.36 6.24
C GLU A 29 0.03 6.39 6.48
N LEU A 30 -0.38 6.88 7.65
CA LEU A 30 -1.78 6.89 8.06
C LEU A 30 -2.28 8.31 8.23
N GLY A 31 -3.42 8.60 7.62
CA GLY A 31 -4.07 9.90 7.78
C GLY A 31 -3.71 10.88 6.67
N GLU A 32 -4.51 11.92 6.56
CA GLU A 32 -4.43 12.85 5.45
C GLU A 32 -3.11 13.60 5.38
N GLU A 33 -2.61 14.08 6.49
CA GLU A 33 -1.36 14.83 6.49
C GLU A 33 -0.13 13.98 6.19
N PRO A 34 0.08 12.84 6.85
CA PRO A 34 1.22 11.99 6.50
C PRO A 34 1.16 11.48 5.06
N VAL A 35 -0.03 11.14 4.57
CA VAL A 35 -0.21 10.70 3.19
C VAL A 35 0.14 11.84 2.23
N GLY A 36 -0.35 13.04 2.49
CA GLY A 36 -0.05 14.21 1.66
C GLY A 36 1.44 14.53 1.63
N SER A 37 2.10 14.43 2.78
CA SER A 37 3.54 14.65 2.87
C SER A 37 4.31 13.62 2.06
N ALA A 38 3.95 12.35 2.19
CA ALA A 38 4.59 11.28 1.41
C ALA A 38 4.34 11.47 -0.09
N ALA A 39 3.14 11.90 -0.47
CA ALA A 39 2.82 12.13 -1.88
C ALA A 39 3.65 13.26 -2.47
N ARG A 40 3.84 14.33 -1.71
CA ARG A 40 4.67 15.44 -2.17
C ARG A 40 6.12 15.02 -2.39
N ALA A 41 6.59 14.07 -1.59
CA ALA A 41 7.93 13.51 -1.73
C ALA A 41 7.99 12.37 -2.75
N GLN A 42 6.89 12.06 -3.44
CA GLN A 42 6.80 10.96 -4.42
C GLN A 42 7.01 9.59 -3.80
N HIS A 43 6.67 9.43 -2.51
CA HIS A 43 6.83 8.17 -1.79
C HIS A 43 5.53 7.42 -1.54
N ALA A 44 4.38 8.05 -1.78
CA ALA A 44 3.07 7.43 -1.59
C ALA A 44 2.74 6.56 -2.81
N ARG A 45 3.39 5.40 -2.90
CA ARG A 45 3.27 4.54 -4.09
C ARG A 45 1.84 4.16 -4.39
N LEU A 46 1.05 3.90 -3.36
CA LEU A 46 -0.37 3.61 -3.49
C LEU A 46 -1.12 4.30 -2.36
N VAL A 47 -2.03 5.20 -2.72
CA VAL A 47 -2.92 5.85 -1.77
C VAL A 47 -4.24 5.09 -1.80
N VAL A 48 -4.73 4.65 -0.65
CA VAL A 48 -6.00 3.93 -0.57
C VAL A 48 -6.96 4.66 0.35
N VAL A 49 -8.23 4.63 -0.03
CA VAL A 49 -9.30 5.36 0.65
C VAL A 49 -10.40 4.38 1.01
N ALA A 50 -10.93 4.48 2.23
CA ALA A 50 -12.00 3.62 2.70
C ALA A 50 -13.29 3.85 1.87
N LYS A 51 -14.12 2.81 1.77
CA LYS A 51 -15.37 2.93 1.01
C LYS A 51 -16.31 3.99 1.56
N ASP A 52 -16.27 4.21 2.88
CA ASP A 52 -17.15 5.18 3.56
C ASP A 52 -16.45 6.49 3.91
N ALA A 53 -15.31 6.75 3.30
CA ALA A 53 -14.65 8.03 3.44
C ALA A 53 -15.49 9.11 2.73
N SER A 54 -15.39 10.35 3.21
CA SER A 54 -16.15 11.45 2.62
C SER A 54 -15.66 11.78 1.21
N ASP A 55 -16.52 12.45 0.44
CA ASP A 55 -16.14 12.92 -0.88
C ASP A 55 -14.95 13.87 -0.82
N HIS A 56 -14.86 14.67 0.24
CA HIS A 56 -13.73 15.55 0.47
C HIS A 56 -12.42 14.76 0.57
N THR A 57 -12.42 13.69 1.37
CA THR A 57 -11.24 12.84 1.52
C THR A 57 -10.85 12.18 0.19
N TRP A 58 -11.84 11.71 -0.55
CA TRP A 58 -11.60 11.09 -1.86
C TRP A 58 -10.98 12.09 -2.83
N ARG A 59 -11.51 13.31 -2.88
CA ARG A 59 -10.96 14.36 -3.75
C ARG A 59 -9.55 14.74 -3.35
N ARG A 60 -9.28 14.82 -2.03
CA ARG A 60 -7.94 15.10 -1.53
C ARG A 60 -6.96 14.01 -1.95
N ALA A 61 -7.36 12.76 -1.79
CA ALA A 61 -6.52 11.63 -2.17
C ALA A 61 -6.16 11.69 -3.66
N LYS A 62 -7.15 11.94 -4.50
CA LYS A 62 -6.91 12.07 -5.95
C LYS A 62 -5.98 13.23 -6.25
N SER A 63 -6.12 14.35 -5.54
CA SER A 63 -5.28 15.52 -5.77
C SER A 63 -3.82 15.25 -5.39
N PHE A 64 -3.58 14.43 -4.36
CA PHE A 64 -2.23 14.09 -3.95
C PHE A 64 -1.43 13.38 -5.04
N VAL A 65 -2.10 12.58 -5.86
CA VAL A 65 -1.41 11.79 -6.88
C VAL A 65 -1.55 12.36 -8.28
N ALA A 66 -2.37 13.39 -8.46
CA ALA A 66 -2.62 13.97 -9.78
C ALA A 66 -1.32 14.44 -10.41
N GLY A 67 -1.12 14.10 -11.68
CA GLY A 67 0.09 14.49 -12.42
C GLY A 67 1.35 13.74 -12.01
N THR A 68 1.23 12.72 -11.19
CA THR A 68 2.38 11.92 -10.76
C THR A 68 2.19 10.47 -11.18
N ALA A 69 3.22 9.66 -10.95
CA ALA A 69 3.14 8.23 -11.23
C ALA A 69 2.61 7.43 -10.03
N GLN A 70 2.16 8.12 -8.98
CA GLN A 70 1.57 7.47 -7.82
C GLN A 70 0.12 7.10 -8.12
N GLU A 71 -0.38 6.03 -7.50
CA GLU A 71 -1.71 5.49 -7.73
C GLU A 71 -2.65 5.76 -6.57
N CYS A 72 -3.94 5.87 -6.86
CA CYS A 72 -4.96 6.08 -5.83
C CYS A 72 -6.16 5.18 -6.14
N VAL A 73 -6.61 4.43 -5.14
CA VAL A 73 -7.76 3.53 -5.30
C VAL A 73 -8.69 3.64 -4.11
N ARG A 74 -9.97 3.34 -4.34
CA ARG A 74 -10.96 3.24 -3.28
C ARG A 74 -11.17 1.76 -2.96
N LEU A 75 -11.17 1.44 -1.67
CA LEU A 75 -11.26 0.05 -1.22
C LEU A 75 -12.69 -0.34 -0.90
N PRO A 76 -13.00 -1.65 -0.87
CA PRO A 76 -14.28 -2.13 -0.36
C PRO A 76 -14.34 -2.17 1.16
N HIS A 77 -13.26 -1.80 1.84
CA HIS A 77 -13.17 -1.82 3.30
C HIS A 77 -13.61 -0.50 3.92
N SER A 78 -14.23 -0.57 5.11
CA SER A 78 -14.66 0.62 5.83
C SER A 78 -13.50 1.24 6.61
N LYS A 79 -13.73 2.46 7.08
CA LYS A 79 -12.77 3.15 7.96
C LYS A 79 -12.45 2.32 9.20
N ASP A 80 -13.47 1.68 9.77
CA ASP A 80 -13.30 0.85 10.96
C ASP A 80 -12.43 -0.38 10.68
N GLN A 81 -12.64 -1.01 9.54
CA GLN A 81 -11.86 -2.17 9.14
C GLN A 81 -10.40 -1.81 8.91
N LEU A 82 -10.15 -0.70 8.25
CA LEU A 82 -8.78 -0.23 8.02
C LEU A 82 -8.12 0.13 9.35
N GLY A 83 -8.85 0.81 10.22
CA GLY A 83 -8.34 1.17 11.54
C GLY A 83 -7.93 -0.06 12.35
N ALA A 84 -8.81 -1.06 12.37
CA ALA A 84 -8.54 -2.29 13.12
C ALA A 84 -7.29 -3.00 12.61
N ALA A 85 -7.05 -2.97 11.31
CA ALA A 85 -5.88 -3.62 10.73
C ALA A 85 -4.57 -2.96 11.15
N VAL A 86 -4.59 -1.66 11.42
CA VAL A 86 -3.37 -0.90 11.72
C VAL A 86 -3.30 -0.40 13.16
N GLY A 87 -4.23 -0.86 14.02
CA GLY A 87 -4.18 -0.51 15.42
C GLY A 87 -4.71 0.87 15.75
N ARG A 88 -5.63 1.39 14.95
CA ARG A 88 -6.29 2.66 15.18
C ARG A 88 -7.80 2.47 15.24
N GLN A 89 -8.52 3.45 15.75
CA GLN A 89 -9.98 3.37 15.82
C GLN A 89 -10.59 3.39 14.43
N GLU A 90 -10.19 4.32 13.59
CA GLU A 90 -10.62 4.36 12.20
C GLU A 90 -9.56 5.04 11.35
N VAL A 91 -9.51 4.66 10.07
CA VAL A 91 -8.60 5.27 9.09
C VAL A 91 -9.35 5.44 7.78
N ALA A 92 -9.49 6.68 7.32
CA ALA A 92 -10.17 6.98 6.06
C ALA A 92 -9.24 6.95 4.86
N ILE A 93 -7.95 7.24 5.07
CA ILE A 93 -6.95 7.32 4.00
C ILE A 93 -5.61 6.84 4.53
N LEU A 94 -4.90 6.08 3.72
CA LEU A 94 -3.55 5.66 4.04
C LEU A 94 -2.75 5.49 2.75
N ALA A 95 -1.44 5.38 2.88
CA ALA A 95 -0.56 5.18 1.73
C ALA A 95 0.44 4.08 2.03
N LEU A 96 0.65 3.22 1.03
CA LEU A 96 1.74 2.25 1.06
C LEU A 96 2.92 2.86 0.31
N THR A 97 4.08 2.81 0.94
CA THR A 97 5.27 3.46 0.40
C THR A 97 6.22 2.49 -0.31
N ASP A 98 5.92 1.20 -0.26
CA ASP A 98 6.71 0.20 -0.96
C ASP A 98 5.89 -0.39 -2.13
N PRO A 99 6.37 -0.27 -3.37
CA PRO A 99 5.57 -0.72 -4.52
C PRO A 99 5.30 -2.22 -4.54
N ALA A 100 6.26 -3.04 -4.10
CA ALA A 100 6.06 -4.49 -4.07
C ALA A 100 4.97 -4.88 -3.07
N MET A 101 4.97 -4.25 -1.90
CA MET A 101 3.96 -4.49 -0.88
C MET A 101 2.59 -3.97 -1.31
N ALA A 102 2.57 -2.81 -1.96
CA ALA A 102 1.33 -2.25 -2.51
C ALA A 102 0.72 -3.19 -3.56
N LEU A 103 1.56 -3.75 -4.43
CA LEU A 103 1.10 -4.71 -5.43
C LEU A 103 0.53 -5.97 -4.78
N ALA A 104 1.21 -6.52 -3.78
CA ALA A 104 0.73 -7.69 -3.05
C ALA A 104 -0.60 -7.41 -2.36
N PHE A 105 -0.73 -6.21 -1.79
CA PHE A 105 -1.98 -5.79 -1.16
C PHE A 105 -3.14 -5.78 -2.17
N LEU A 106 -2.95 -5.19 -3.33
CA LEU A 106 -4.00 -5.13 -4.35
C LEU A 106 -4.39 -6.52 -4.86
N LYS A 107 -3.41 -7.39 -5.04
CA LYS A 107 -3.68 -8.76 -5.47
C LYS A 107 -4.51 -9.54 -4.45
N ALA A 108 -4.44 -9.17 -3.20
CA ALA A 108 -5.15 -9.84 -2.12
C ALA A 108 -6.58 -9.33 -1.93
N LEU A 109 -6.99 -8.29 -2.66
CA LEU A 109 -8.34 -7.75 -2.57
C LEU A 109 -9.38 -8.70 -3.18
N PRO A 110 -10.65 -8.63 -2.73
CA PRO A 110 -11.68 -9.55 -3.21
C PRO A 110 -11.90 -9.56 -4.72
N GLN A 111 -11.73 -8.42 -5.39
CA GLN A 111 -11.90 -8.34 -6.83
C GLN A 111 -10.71 -7.60 -7.41
N PRO A 112 -9.54 -8.26 -7.43
CA PRO A 112 -8.31 -7.56 -7.82
C PRO A 112 -8.33 -7.05 -9.26
N GLU A 113 -9.13 -7.64 -10.13
CA GLU A 113 -9.23 -7.17 -11.51
C GLU A 113 -9.73 -5.74 -11.62
N GLN A 114 -10.43 -5.24 -10.62
CA GLN A 114 -10.87 -3.83 -10.59
C GLN A 114 -9.70 -2.86 -10.48
N TYR A 115 -8.54 -3.35 -10.05
CA TYR A 115 -7.36 -2.53 -9.82
C TYR A 115 -6.24 -2.89 -10.80
N ALA A 116 -6.60 -3.45 -11.94
CA ALA A 116 -5.62 -3.95 -12.91
C ALA A 116 -4.64 -2.87 -13.36
N ASP A 117 -5.13 -1.65 -13.62
CA ASP A 117 -4.27 -0.56 -14.06
C ASP A 117 -3.26 -0.15 -13.00
N ALA A 118 -3.74 -0.03 -11.75
CA ALA A 118 -2.86 0.30 -10.63
C ALA A 118 -1.83 -0.80 -10.41
N MET A 119 -2.25 -2.07 -10.51
CA MET A 119 -1.34 -3.19 -10.35
C MET A 119 -0.26 -3.20 -11.42
N ALA A 120 -0.62 -2.91 -12.66
CA ALA A 120 0.35 -2.87 -13.76
C ALA A 120 1.38 -1.77 -13.54
N ALA A 121 0.93 -0.60 -13.09
CA ALA A 121 1.83 0.52 -12.81
C ALA A 121 2.78 0.21 -11.66
N LEU A 122 2.27 -0.41 -10.60
CA LEU A 122 3.08 -0.79 -9.43
C LEU A 122 4.08 -1.89 -9.77
N ASP A 123 3.68 -2.84 -10.60
CA ASP A 123 4.56 -3.92 -11.03
C ASP A 123 5.76 -3.35 -11.80
N LYS A 124 5.50 -2.45 -12.72
CA LYS A 124 6.54 -1.77 -13.46
C LYS A 124 7.51 -1.05 -12.56
N ARG A 125 7.00 -0.33 -11.57
CA ARG A 125 7.83 0.37 -10.61
C ARG A 125 8.65 -0.55 -9.75
N SER A 126 8.04 -1.62 -9.26
CA SER A 126 8.71 -2.61 -8.45
C SER A 126 9.87 -3.22 -9.22
N GLN A 127 9.65 -3.55 -10.49
CA GLN A 127 10.69 -4.09 -11.35
C GLN A 127 11.84 -3.11 -11.56
N ARG A 128 11.53 -1.84 -11.78
CA ARG A 128 12.56 -0.81 -11.96
C ARG A 128 13.41 -0.66 -10.71
N ILE A 129 12.81 -0.64 -9.54
CA ILE A 129 13.54 -0.52 -8.29
C ILE A 129 14.42 -1.74 -8.06
N ALA A 130 13.91 -2.94 -8.30
CA ALA A 130 14.66 -4.17 -8.17
C ALA A 130 15.85 -4.19 -9.13
N GLN A 131 15.66 -3.71 -10.36
CA GLN A 131 16.73 -3.62 -11.34
C GLN A 131 17.81 -2.65 -10.91
N ARG A 132 17.43 -1.47 -10.43
CA ARG A 132 18.42 -0.51 -9.94
C ARG A 132 19.25 -1.07 -8.80
N ARG A 133 18.60 -1.77 -7.87
CA ARG A 133 19.31 -2.39 -6.75
C ARG A 133 20.31 -3.44 -7.22
N ARG A 134 19.93 -4.22 -8.23
CA ARG A 134 20.84 -5.21 -8.81
C ARG A 134 22.03 -4.53 -9.49
N GLU A 135 21.76 -3.47 -10.23
CA GLU A 135 22.82 -2.73 -10.91
C GLU A 135 23.79 -2.09 -9.91
N GLU A 136 23.26 -1.50 -8.85
CA GLU A 136 24.09 -0.92 -7.80
C GLU A 136 24.96 -1.97 -7.12
N LYS A 137 24.39 -3.13 -6.82
CA LYS A 137 25.15 -4.22 -6.21
C LYS A 137 26.25 -4.72 -7.14
N ALA A 138 25.94 -4.86 -8.42
CA ALA A 138 26.93 -5.28 -9.40
C ALA A 138 28.04 -4.25 -9.52
N HIS A 139 27.67 -2.97 -9.57
CA HIS A 139 28.63 -1.88 -9.64
C HIS A 139 29.57 -1.86 -8.42
N GLN A 140 29.00 -1.99 -7.24
CA GLN A 140 29.80 -2.03 -6.02
C GLN A 140 30.72 -3.24 -5.97
N ARG A 141 30.24 -4.39 -6.43
CA ARG A 141 31.05 -5.59 -6.50
C ARG A 141 32.19 -5.40 -7.45
N ASN A 142 31.96 -4.83 -8.62
CA ASN A 142 33.02 -4.56 -9.59
C ASN A 142 34.04 -3.57 -9.06
N LYS A 143 33.58 -2.58 -8.33
CA LYS A 143 34.49 -1.63 -7.69
C LYS A 143 35.39 -2.30 -6.68
N LYS A 144 34.86 -3.22 -5.90
CA LYS A 144 35.64 -3.92 -4.88
C LYS A 144 36.68 -4.88 -5.50
N MET A 145 36.25 -5.54 -6.55
CA MET A 145 37.10 -6.57 -7.14
C MET A 145 38.01 -6.06 -8.25
N GLY A 146 37.56 -5.04 -8.84
CA GLY A 146 38.20 -4.56 -10.00
C GLY A 146 39.34 -3.67 -9.87
N LYS A 147 39.67 -3.24 -9.05
CA LYS A 147 40.30 -2.40 -9.05
C LYS A 147 41.48 -2.46 -9.40
N LYS A 148 41.72 -2.32 -9.83
CA LYS A 148 42.92 -2.32 -10.30
C LYS A 148 43.22 -1.14 -10.90
#